data_8dae93914bfe2de23b2a900a169841a7
#
_entry.id   8dae93914bfe2de23b2a900a169841a7
#
_cell.length_a   1.000
_cell.length_b   1.000
_cell.length_c   1.000
_cell.angle_alpha   90.00
_cell.angle_beta   90.00
_cell.angle_gamma   90.00
#
_symmetry.space_group_name_H-M   'P 1'
#
loop_
_entity.id
_entity.type
_entity.pdbx_description
1 polymer ?
#
loop_
_entity_poly.entity_id
_entity_poly.type
_entity_poly.pdbx_seq_one_letter_code
_entity_poly.pdbx_strand_id
1 'polypeptide(L)'
;MSPAASFDRPVRHLVLVLGDQLWFDNPALAGFDPAQDLVLMIEAPGEASLVWSHKARLVVFLSAMRHFAQRVQARGWPLQYLRLDEPAWDDAPDLTQRLARCLATHRPQSLWVCEPGEWRLQQSLAATAADAGVPLRSFEDTHFLCSRARFARWAKGRREWRMEYFYREMRREHGVLMDGGGPLGGQWNFDADNRSAYPLSLIHI
;
A
#
# COMPACT_ATOMS: atom_id res chain seq x y z
N MET A 1 2.47 6.58 27.68
CA MET A 1 2.25 5.13 27.52
C MET A 1 0.73 4.91 27.41
N SER A 2 0.17 4.82 26.22
CA SER A 2 -1.22 4.34 26.08
C SER A 2 -1.17 2.82 26.16
N PRO A 3 -1.93 2.17 27.04
CA PRO A 3 -2.04 0.73 27.05
C PRO A 3 -2.58 0.32 25.68
N ALA A 4 -1.97 -0.68 25.07
CA ALA A 4 -2.59 -1.38 23.96
C ALA A 4 -4.01 -1.73 24.43
N ALA A 5 -5.02 -1.17 23.78
CA ALA A 5 -6.38 -1.49 24.10
C ALA A 5 -6.51 -3.01 23.94
N SER A 6 -6.65 -3.72 25.06
CA SER A 6 -6.92 -5.15 25.03
C SER A 6 -8.27 -5.29 24.32
N PHE A 7 -8.21 -5.84 23.13
CA PHE A 7 -9.42 -6.17 22.37
C PHE A 7 -9.92 -7.51 22.91
N ASP A 8 -10.68 -7.45 24.02
CA ASP A 8 -11.11 -8.62 24.82
C ASP A 8 -12.21 -9.46 24.15
N ARG A 9 -12.48 -9.25 22.89
CA ARG A 9 -13.54 -9.94 22.16
C ARG A 9 -12.98 -10.65 20.92
N PRO A 10 -13.66 -11.68 20.41
CA PRO A 10 -13.27 -12.33 19.15
C PRO A 10 -13.19 -11.32 18.01
N VAL A 11 -12.10 -11.34 17.27
CA VAL A 11 -11.90 -10.50 16.08
C VAL A 11 -12.47 -11.22 14.86
N ARG A 12 -13.45 -10.59 14.20
CA ARG A 12 -13.97 -11.10 12.94
C ARG A 12 -12.94 -10.91 11.81
N HIS A 13 -12.57 -9.68 11.55
CA HIS A 13 -11.55 -9.37 10.55
C HIS A 13 -10.41 -8.55 11.17
N LEU A 14 -9.18 -9.03 11.02
CA LEU A 14 -7.99 -8.22 11.27
C LEU A 14 -7.64 -7.51 9.97
N VAL A 15 -7.78 -6.19 9.95
CA VAL A 15 -7.54 -5.38 8.74
C VAL A 15 -6.16 -4.75 8.83
N LEU A 16 -5.21 -5.31 8.07
CA LEU A 16 -3.85 -4.77 7.99
C LEU A 16 -3.81 -3.58 7.04
N VAL A 17 -3.44 -2.41 7.57
CA VAL A 17 -3.20 -1.19 6.79
C VAL A 17 -1.69 -0.98 6.70
N LEU A 18 -1.15 -1.05 5.47
CA LEU A 18 0.26 -0.85 5.19
C LEU A 18 0.62 0.64 5.19
N GLY A 19 1.88 0.95 5.41
CA GLY A 19 2.36 2.32 5.57
C GLY A 19 2.30 3.20 4.33
N ASP A 20 2.11 2.61 3.16
CA ASP A 20 1.86 3.29 1.88
C ASP A 20 0.37 3.32 1.48
N GLN A 21 -0.54 2.83 2.35
CA GLN A 21 -1.96 2.67 2.09
C GLN A 21 -2.83 3.43 3.11
N LEU A 22 -2.45 4.67 3.42
CA LEU A 22 -3.01 5.46 4.52
C LEU A 22 -4.20 6.33 4.09
N TRP A 23 -5.29 5.71 3.62
CA TRP A 23 -6.53 6.41 3.28
C TRP A 23 -7.76 5.62 3.70
N PHE A 24 -8.89 6.30 3.95
CA PHE A 24 -10.09 5.66 4.48
C PHE A 24 -10.96 4.97 3.44
N ASP A 25 -10.82 5.34 2.16
CA ASP A 25 -11.48 4.65 1.05
C ASP A 25 -10.70 3.40 0.60
N ASN A 26 -9.75 2.95 1.43
CA ASN A 26 -9.03 1.70 1.25
C ASN A 26 -10.02 0.53 1.19
N PRO A 27 -10.02 -0.26 0.10
CA PRO A 27 -10.99 -1.35 -0.08
C PRO A 27 -11.00 -2.39 1.06
N ALA A 28 -9.88 -2.59 1.74
CA ALA A 28 -9.82 -3.47 2.90
C ALA A 28 -10.56 -2.90 4.12
N LEU A 29 -10.84 -1.59 4.15
CA LEU A 29 -11.62 -0.93 5.18
C LEU A 29 -13.11 -0.81 4.81
N ALA A 30 -13.49 -1.20 3.59
CA ALA A 30 -14.88 -1.17 3.17
C ALA A 30 -15.71 -2.18 3.99
N GLY A 31 -16.74 -1.69 4.66
CA GLY A 31 -17.58 -2.53 5.52
C GLY A 31 -16.95 -2.87 6.88
N PHE A 32 -15.92 -2.13 7.31
CA PHE A 32 -15.34 -2.24 8.65
C PHE A 32 -16.40 -1.99 9.74
N ASP A 33 -16.54 -2.94 10.63
CA ASP A 33 -17.45 -2.85 11.79
C ASP A 33 -16.61 -2.70 13.07
N PRO A 34 -16.60 -1.52 13.71
CA PRO A 34 -15.84 -1.31 14.95
C PRO A 34 -16.25 -2.25 16.09
N ALA A 35 -17.43 -2.86 16.01
CA ALA A 35 -17.89 -3.81 17.02
C ALA A 35 -17.26 -5.20 16.88
N GLN A 36 -16.72 -5.57 15.72
CA GLN A 36 -16.25 -6.91 15.40
C GLN A 36 -14.86 -6.96 14.80
N ASP A 37 -14.40 -5.87 14.16
CA ASP A 37 -13.16 -5.84 13.42
C ASP A 37 -12.09 -5.04 14.16
N LEU A 38 -10.83 -5.30 13.83
CA LEU A 38 -9.67 -4.63 14.39
C LEU A 38 -8.75 -4.13 13.28
N VAL A 39 -8.41 -2.85 13.29
CA VAL A 39 -7.34 -2.32 12.42
C VAL A 39 -5.98 -2.68 13.02
N LEU A 40 -5.07 -3.16 12.18
CA LEU A 40 -3.68 -3.41 12.53
C LEU A 40 -2.78 -2.52 11.69
N MET A 41 -1.87 -1.81 12.34
CA MET A 41 -0.78 -1.08 11.68
C MET A 41 0.55 -1.48 12.31
N ILE A 42 1.58 -1.65 11.48
CA ILE A 42 2.89 -2.16 11.93
C ILE A 42 3.99 -1.27 11.38
N GLU A 43 4.78 -0.65 12.25
CA GLU A 43 6.12 -0.17 11.94
C GLU A 43 7.10 -1.33 12.16
N ALA A 44 8.01 -1.61 11.24
CA ALA A 44 9.00 -2.67 11.39
C ALA A 44 10.39 -2.20 10.93
N PRO A 45 11.46 -2.45 11.71
CA PRO A 45 12.82 -2.06 11.32
C PRO A 45 13.27 -2.69 10.00
N GLY A 46 12.86 -3.93 9.73
CA GLY A 46 13.19 -4.66 8.51
C GLY A 46 12.73 -3.94 7.25
N GLU A 47 11.55 -3.34 7.26
CA GLU A 47 11.04 -2.57 6.12
C GLU A 47 11.85 -1.28 5.87
N ALA A 48 12.31 -0.63 6.93
CA ALA A 48 13.11 0.59 6.84
C ALA A 48 14.56 0.33 6.39
N SER A 49 15.07 -0.88 6.60
CA SER A 49 16.46 -1.27 6.33
C SER A 49 16.65 -2.06 5.03
N LEU A 50 15.57 -2.56 4.41
CA LEU A 50 15.63 -3.35 3.18
C LEU A 50 16.30 -2.61 2.03
N VAL A 51 15.99 -1.33 1.88
CA VAL A 51 16.61 -0.41 0.93
C VAL A 51 17.08 0.81 1.69
N TRP A 52 18.36 1.13 1.53
CA TRP A 52 18.92 2.32 2.15
C TRP A 52 18.12 3.55 1.79
N SER A 53 17.50 4.17 2.78
CA SER A 53 16.65 5.34 2.60
C SER A 53 17.16 6.52 3.42
N HIS A 54 17.07 7.73 2.86
CA HIS A 54 17.43 8.93 3.59
C HIS A 54 16.52 9.11 4.83
N LYS A 55 17.09 9.52 5.95
CA LYS A 55 16.37 9.69 7.23
C LYS A 55 15.12 10.57 7.13
N ALA A 56 15.14 11.61 6.28
CA ALA A 56 13.96 12.46 6.08
C ALA A 56 12.79 11.69 5.47
N ARG A 57 13.04 10.75 4.54
CA ARG A 57 12.00 9.89 3.98
C ARG A 57 11.39 8.98 5.06
N LEU A 58 12.21 8.39 5.91
CA LEU A 58 11.74 7.56 7.02
C LEU A 58 10.89 8.37 8.01
N VAL A 59 11.33 9.59 8.35
CA VAL A 59 10.57 10.48 9.23
C VAL A 59 9.20 10.80 8.64
N VAL A 60 9.12 11.18 7.36
CA VAL A 60 7.84 11.48 6.70
C VAL A 60 6.94 10.25 6.68
N PHE A 61 7.48 9.09 6.32
CA PHE A 61 6.73 7.84 6.23
C PHE A 61 6.14 7.43 7.60
N LEU A 62 6.97 7.36 8.63
CA LEU A 62 6.52 7.00 9.98
C LEU A 62 5.59 8.05 10.58
N SER A 63 5.83 9.34 10.32
CA SER A 63 4.93 10.42 10.76
C SER A 63 3.56 10.28 10.12
N ALA A 64 3.49 9.98 8.81
CA ALA A 64 2.23 9.75 8.11
C ALA A 64 1.46 8.57 8.71
N MET A 65 2.12 7.45 9.01
CA MET A 65 1.51 6.31 9.69
C MET A 65 0.94 6.70 11.05
N ARG A 66 1.69 7.44 11.86
CA ARG A 66 1.24 7.89 13.20
C ARG A 66 0.06 8.86 13.14
N HIS A 67 0.06 9.78 12.18
CA HIS A 67 -1.09 10.65 11.95
C HIS A 67 -2.33 9.89 11.46
N PHE A 68 -2.15 8.91 10.59
CA PHE A 68 -3.27 8.08 10.16
C PHE A 68 -3.84 7.26 11.32
N ALA A 69 -2.99 6.67 12.17
CA ALA A 69 -3.40 5.96 13.38
C ALA A 69 -4.24 6.85 14.32
N GLN A 70 -3.83 8.10 14.53
CA GLN A 70 -4.62 9.08 15.31
C GLN A 70 -6.00 9.31 14.68
N ARG A 71 -6.07 9.41 13.35
CA ARG A 71 -7.34 9.60 12.63
C ARG A 71 -8.26 8.37 12.73
N VAL A 72 -7.70 7.15 12.71
CA VAL A 72 -8.43 5.90 12.94
C VAL A 72 -9.02 5.90 14.35
N GLN A 73 -8.22 6.23 15.36
CA GLN A 73 -8.67 6.32 16.75
C GLN A 73 -9.74 7.41 16.94
N ALA A 74 -9.58 8.57 16.30
CA ALA A 74 -10.57 9.66 16.36
C ALA A 74 -11.93 9.29 15.76
N ARG A 75 -11.98 8.28 14.88
CA ARG A 75 -13.23 7.68 14.38
C ARG A 75 -13.86 6.65 15.35
N GLY A 76 -13.22 6.40 16.48
CA GLY A 76 -13.65 5.36 17.42
C GLY A 76 -13.39 3.94 16.92
N TRP A 77 -12.55 3.76 15.90
CA TRP A 77 -12.22 2.44 15.37
C TRP A 77 -11.16 1.76 16.25
N PRO A 78 -11.35 0.49 16.62
CA PRO A 78 -10.34 -0.27 17.33
C PRO A 78 -9.07 -0.38 16.49
N LEU A 79 -7.94 -0.04 17.09
CA LEU A 79 -6.64 -0.04 16.43
C LEU A 79 -5.59 -0.67 17.33
N GLN A 80 -4.89 -1.66 16.81
CA GLN A 80 -3.60 -2.09 17.30
C GLN A 80 -2.52 -1.49 16.41
N TYR A 81 -1.66 -0.67 17.00
CA TYR A 81 -0.55 -0.04 16.31
C TYR A 81 0.76 -0.44 16.97
N LEU A 82 1.57 -1.21 16.23
CA LEU A 82 2.88 -1.66 16.69
C LEU A 82 3.92 -0.64 16.24
N ARG A 83 4.46 0.09 17.18
CA ARG A 83 5.43 1.14 16.91
C ARG A 83 6.85 0.59 16.90
N LEU A 84 7.72 1.27 16.18
CA LEU A 84 9.13 0.93 16.06
C LEU A 84 9.89 1.00 17.39
N ASP A 85 9.49 1.91 18.27
CA ASP A 85 10.09 2.22 19.55
C ASP A 85 9.49 1.45 20.73
N GLU A 86 8.74 0.37 20.50
CA GLU A 86 8.18 -0.48 21.54
C GLU A 86 9.05 -1.70 21.82
N PRO A 87 9.71 -1.81 23.02
CA PRO A 87 10.62 -2.90 23.34
C PRO A 87 10.00 -4.30 23.25
N ALA A 88 8.68 -4.42 23.39
CA ALA A 88 7.95 -5.69 23.28
C ALA A 88 8.10 -6.35 21.90
N TRP A 89 8.63 -5.64 20.91
CA TRP A 89 8.77 -6.10 19.53
C TRP A 89 10.24 -6.16 19.04
N ASP A 90 11.21 -5.97 19.93
CA ASP A 90 12.63 -5.93 19.56
C ASP A 90 13.14 -7.27 18.98
N ASP A 91 12.56 -8.39 19.41
CA ASP A 91 12.84 -9.75 18.91
C ASP A 91 12.06 -10.12 17.64
N ALA A 92 11.24 -9.21 17.10
CA ALA A 92 10.47 -9.35 15.87
C ALA A 92 10.74 -8.16 14.94
N PRO A 93 11.91 -8.12 14.27
CA PRO A 93 12.30 -6.99 13.43
C PRO A 93 11.48 -6.85 12.14
N ASP A 94 10.86 -7.94 11.67
CA ASP A 94 10.16 -7.97 10.40
C ASP A 94 8.65 -7.80 10.56
N LEU A 95 8.00 -7.17 9.57
CA LEU A 95 6.56 -6.98 9.51
C LEU A 95 5.80 -8.31 9.65
N THR A 96 6.27 -9.34 8.96
CA THR A 96 5.63 -10.67 8.96
C THR A 96 5.74 -11.38 10.30
N GLN A 97 6.85 -11.24 11.02
CA GLN A 97 7.01 -11.77 12.37
C GLN A 97 6.06 -11.08 13.36
N ARG A 98 5.92 -9.76 13.28
CA ARG A 98 4.95 -8.99 14.07
C ARG A 98 3.52 -9.37 13.73
N LEU A 99 3.21 -9.51 12.43
CA LEU A 99 1.90 -9.98 11.96
C LEU A 99 1.57 -11.38 12.49
N ALA A 100 2.50 -12.34 12.39
CA ALA A 100 2.30 -13.70 12.88
C ALA A 100 1.92 -13.74 14.37
N ARG A 101 2.56 -12.91 15.19
CA ARG A 101 2.21 -12.77 16.62
C ARG A 101 0.82 -12.19 16.82
N CYS A 102 0.42 -11.19 16.03
CA CYS A 102 -0.92 -10.63 16.09
C CYS A 102 -1.97 -11.66 15.70
N LEU A 103 -1.72 -12.44 14.64
CA LEU A 103 -2.61 -13.52 14.22
C LEU A 103 -2.77 -14.60 15.30
N ALA A 104 -1.66 -14.98 15.96
CA ALA A 104 -1.68 -15.94 17.06
C ALA A 104 -2.45 -15.42 18.29
N THR A 105 -2.33 -14.13 18.59
CA THR A 105 -3.00 -13.47 19.73
C THR A 105 -4.48 -13.30 19.49
N HIS A 106 -4.88 -12.71 18.35
CA HIS A 106 -6.27 -12.34 18.09
C HIS A 106 -7.09 -13.47 17.47
N ARG A 107 -6.45 -14.44 16.80
CA ARG A 107 -7.09 -15.56 16.10
C ARG A 107 -8.30 -15.10 15.27
N PRO A 108 -8.13 -14.13 14.37
CA PRO A 108 -9.23 -13.57 13.60
C PRO A 108 -9.83 -14.63 12.67
N GLN A 109 -11.08 -14.45 12.29
CA GLN A 109 -11.72 -15.32 11.28
C GLN A 109 -11.08 -15.12 9.89
N SER A 110 -10.56 -13.94 9.60
CA SER A 110 -9.78 -13.67 8.40
C SER A 110 -8.86 -12.45 8.57
N LEU A 111 -7.77 -12.45 7.80
CA LEU A 111 -6.88 -11.30 7.60
C LEU A 111 -7.29 -10.60 6.31
N TRP A 112 -7.54 -9.29 6.39
CA TRP A 112 -7.86 -8.45 5.25
C TRP A 112 -6.74 -7.48 4.96
N VAL A 113 -6.39 -7.30 3.69
CA VAL A 113 -5.34 -6.36 3.26
C VAL A 113 -5.66 -5.83 1.86
N CYS A 114 -5.39 -4.56 1.61
CA CYS A 114 -5.31 -4.06 0.25
C CYS A 114 -4.04 -4.60 -0.40
N GLU A 115 -4.07 -4.97 -1.68
CA GLU A 115 -2.92 -5.54 -2.38
C GLU A 115 -1.67 -4.67 -2.21
N PRO A 116 -0.57 -5.23 -1.66
CA PRO A 116 0.69 -4.49 -1.58
C PRO A 116 1.23 -4.16 -2.97
N GLY A 117 1.86 -3.00 -3.12
CA GLY A 117 2.56 -2.63 -4.35
C GLY A 117 3.78 -3.52 -4.64
N GLU A 118 4.30 -4.20 -3.63
CA GLU A 118 5.49 -5.04 -3.71
C GLU A 118 5.14 -6.54 -3.75
N TRP A 119 5.63 -7.24 -4.77
CA TRP A 119 5.41 -8.68 -4.94
C TRP A 119 5.93 -9.52 -3.78
N ARG A 120 7.14 -9.23 -3.28
CA ARG A 120 7.75 -9.91 -2.14
C ARG A 120 6.84 -9.85 -0.91
N LEU A 121 6.35 -8.66 -0.59
CA LEU A 121 5.46 -8.47 0.56
C LEU A 121 4.15 -9.22 0.39
N GLN A 122 3.57 -9.21 -0.82
CA GLN A 122 2.34 -9.97 -1.12
C GLN A 122 2.53 -11.48 -0.84
N GLN A 123 3.65 -12.06 -1.30
CA GLN A 123 3.95 -13.48 -1.05
C GLN A 123 4.19 -13.75 0.45
N SER A 124 4.93 -12.89 1.12
CA SER A 124 5.22 -13.04 2.55
C SER A 124 3.96 -12.94 3.41
N LEU A 125 3.03 -12.03 3.10
CA LEU A 125 1.74 -11.94 3.81
C LEU A 125 0.89 -13.20 3.60
N ALA A 126 0.85 -13.72 2.36
CA ALA A 126 0.11 -14.94 2.07
C ALA A 126 0.68 -16.15 2.81
N ALA A 127 2.01 -16.30 2.84
CA ALA A 127 2.66 -17.35 3.60
C ALA A 127 2.38 -17.22 5.11
N THR A 128 2.55 -16.03 5.68
CA THR A 128 2.30 -15.79 7.11
C THR A 128 0.86 -16.10 7.51
N ALA A 129 -0.13 -15.74 6.68
CA ALA A 129 -1.53 -16.06 6.95
C ALA A 129 -1.80 -17.56 6.85
N ALA A 130 -1.22 -18.25 5.86
CA ALA A 130 -1.34 -19.69 5.69
C ALA A 130 -0.73 -20.47 6.87
N ASP A 131 0.48 -20.08 7.30
CA ASP A 131 1.17 -20.69 8.45
C ASP A 131 0.38 -20.50 9.76
N ALA A 132 -0.33 -19.37 9.89
CA ALA A 132 -1.22 -19.11 11.02
C ALA A 132 -2.59 -19.81 10.91
N GLY A 133 -2.90 -20.46 9.78
CA GLY A 133 -4.21 -21.05 9.52
C GLY A 133 -5.35 -20.03 9.37
N VAL A 134 -5.03 -18.77 9.04
CA VAL A 134 -5.99 -17.68 8.92
C VAL A 134 -6.24 -17.37 7.43
N PRO A 135 -7.50 -17.41 6.97
CA PRO A 135 -7.84 -17.02 5.60
C PRO A 135 -7.41 -15.60 5.28
N LEU A 136 -6.65 -15.40 4.19
CA LEU A 136 -6.28 -14.08 3.69
C LEU A 136 -7.27 -13.63 2.62
N ARG A 137 -7.82 -12.44 2.77
CA ARG A 137 -8.57 -11.73 1.74
C ARG A 137 -7.77 -10.52 1.27
N SER A 138 -7.36 -10.53 0.01
CA SER A 138 -6.70 -9.41 -0.64
C SER A 138 -7.69 -8.63 -1.49
N PHE A 139 -7.67 -7.31 -1.37
CA PHE A 139 -8.54 -6.38 -2.10
C PHE A 139 -7.71 -5.65 -3.15
N GLU A 140 -8.26 -5.46 -4.35
CA GLU A 140 -7.61 -4.70 -5.40
C GLU A 140 -7.34 -3.26 -4.93
N ASP A 141 -6.12 -2.77 -5.17
CA ASP A 141 -5.77 -1.39 -4.82
C ASP A 141 -6.44 -0.40 -5.78
N THR A 142 -7.33 0.42 -5.24
CA THR A 142 -8.07 1.46 -5.96
C THR A 142 -7.40 2.83 -5.89
N HIS A 143 -6.23 2.93 -5.24
CA HIS A 143 -5.45 4.18 -5.21
C HIS A 143 -4.86 4.53 -6.58
N PHE A 144 -4.62 3.52 -7.40
CA PHE A 144 -4.18 3.66 -8.79
C PHE A 144 -5.34 3.57 -9.77
N LEU A 145 -5.31 4.40 -10.81
CA LEU A 145 -6.33 4.40 -11.88
C LEU A 145 -6.39 3.10 -12.68
N CYS A 146 -5.33 2.31 -12.64
CA CYS A 146 -5.23 1.06 -13.38
C CYS A 146 -4.97 -0.11 -12.45
N SER A 147 -5.91 -1.06 -12.43
CA SER A 147 -5.71 -2.32 -11.73
C SER A 147 -4.75 -3.25 -12.49
N ARG A 148 -4.16 -4.20 -11.76
CA ARG A 148 -3.30 -5.24 -12.35
C ARG A 148 -4.06 -6.04 -13.41
N ALA A 149 -5.33 -6.37 -13.16
CA ALA A 149 -6.18 -7.07 -14.11
C ALA A 149 -6.45 -6.24 -15.37
N ARG A 150 -6.64 -4.92 -15.23
CA ARG A 150 -6.81 -4.00 -16.37
C ARG A 150 -5.53 -3.95 -17.22
N PHE A 151 -4.37 -3.84 -16.59
CA PHE A 151 -3.09 -3.86 -17.28
C PHE A 151 -2.84 -5.21 -17.99
N ALA A 152 -3.10 -6.33 -17.32
CA ALA A 152 -2.94 -7.67 -17.90
C ALA A 152 -3.81 -7.87 -19.14
N ARG A 153 -5.07 -7.39 -19.14
CA ARG A 153 -5.93 -7.42 -20.33
C ARG A 153 -5.34 -6.61 -21.49
N TRP A 154 -4.80 -5.42 -21.20
CA TRP A 154 -4.15 -4.60 -22.21
C TRP A 154 -2.88 -5.26 -22.78
N ALA A 155 -2.06 -5.87 -21.93
CA ALA A 155 -0.80 -6.49 -22.29
C ALA A 155 -0.98 -7.80 -23.10
N LYS A 156 -2.14 -8.47 -22.94
CA LYS A 156 -2.42 -9.77 -23.56
C LYS A 156 -2.31 -9.69 -25.10
N GLY A 157 -1.48 -10.57 -25.67
CA GLY A 157 -1.29 -10.69 -27.13
C GLY A 157 -0.43 -9.61 -27.76
N ARG A 158 0.09 -8.66 -26.99
CA ARG A 158 1.01 -7.65 -27.51
C ARG A 158 2.44 -8.15 -27.47
N ARG A 159 3.17 -7.97 -28.57
CA ARG A 159 4.60 -8.33 -28.67
C ARG A 159 5.48 -7.35 -27.88
N GLU A 160 5.09 -6.09 -27.85
CA GLU A 160 5.81 -5.01 -27.17
C GLU A 160 4.85 -4.21 -26.29
N TRP A 161 5.29 -3.84 -25.10
CA TRP A 161 4.54 -3.02 -24.17
C TRP A 161 5.06 -1.59 -24.18
N ARG A 162 4.61 -0.81 -25.17
CA ARG A 162 4.95 0.61 -25.24
C ARG A 162 4.02 1.38 -24.32
N MET A 163 4.56 1.88 -23.23
CA MET A 163 3.81 2.57 -22.19
C MET A 163 3.11 3.83 -22.71
N GLU A 164 3.64 4.47 -23.73
CA GLU A 164 2.98 5.59 -24.39
C GLU A 164 1.57 5.23 -24.93
N TYR A 165 1.43 4.07 -25.57
CA TYR A 165 0.11 3.64 -26.06
C TYR A 165 -0.83 3.28 -24.92
N PHE A 166 -0.32 2.68 -23.86
CA PHE A 166 -1.09 2.41 -22.64
C PHE A 166 -1.54 3.72 -21.98
N TYR A 167 -0.64 4.69 -21.84
CA TYR A 167 -0.93 6.01 -21.31
C TYR A 167 -2.04 6.73 -22.11
N ARG A 168 -1.99 6.70 -23.44
CA ARG A 168 -3.03 7.28 -24.30
C ARG A 168 -4.38 6.60 -24.10
N GLU A 169 -4.40 5.28 -23.92
CA GLU A 169 -5.60 4.52 -23.64
C GLU A 169 -6.19 4.88 -22.27
N MET A 170 -5.36 4.93 -21.24
CA MET A 170 -5.77 5.36 -19.90
C MET A 170 -6.31 6.78 -19.88
N ARG A 171 -5.72 7.72 -20.62
CA ARG A 171 -6.22 9.08 -20.75
C ARG A 171 -7.64 9.12 -21.36
N ARG A 172 -7.89 8.33 -22.41
CA ARG A 172 -9.22 8.24 -23.02
C ARG A 172 -10.23 7.63 -22.06
N GLU A 173 -9.84 6.54 -21.39
CA GLU A 173 -10.70 5.82 -20.45
C GLU A 173 -11.15 6.69 -19.28
N HIS A 174 -10.25 7.52 -18.75
CA HIS A 174 -10.49 8.37 -17.58
C HIS A 174 -10.84 9.84 -17.95
N GLY A 175 -10.86 10.19 -19.21
CA GLY A 175 -11.15 11.57 -19.67
C GLY A 175 -10.08 12.60 -19.26
N VAL A 176 -8.87 12.17 -18.92
CA VAL A 176 -7.81 13.06 -18.42
C VAL A 176 -7.11 13.76 -19.58
N LEU A 177 -7.10 15.10 -19.58
CA LEU A 177 -6.51 15.95 -20.63
C LEU A 177 -7.02 15.56 -22.02
N MET A 178 -8.32 15.29 -22.13
CA MET A 178 -9.00 14.97 -23.39
C MET A 178 -9.95 16.10 -23.78
N ASP A 179 -10.10 16.31 -25.09
CA ASP A 179 -11.07 17.24 -25.69
C ASP A 179 -11.68 16.59 -26.94
N GLY A 180 -13.00 16.42 -26.97
CA GLY A 180 -13.74 15.87 -28.11
C GLY A 180 -13.22 14.54 -28.66
N GLY A 181 -12.65 13.66 -27.80
CA GLY A 181 -12.09 12.36 -28.21
C GLY A 181 -10.62 12.38 -28.61
N GLY A 182 -10.03 13.59 -28.77
CA GLY A 182 -8.58 13.81 -28.99
C GLY A 182 -7.88 14.29 -27.73
N PRO A 183 -6.55 14.36 -27.75
CA PRO A 183 -5.78 14.96 -26.65
C PRO A 183 -5.99 16.47 -26.59
N LEU A 184 -6.12 17.03 -25.39
CA LEU A 184 -6.12 18.47 -25.18
C LEU A 184 -4.86 19.08 -25.81
N GLY A 185 -5.00 20.15 -26.58
CA GLY A 185 -3.92 20.78 -27.34
C GLY A 185 -3.56 20.07 -28.66
N GLY A 186 -4.33 19.06 -29.09
CA GLY A 186 -4.21 18.40 -30.41
C GLY A 186 -3.06 17.42 -30.57
N GLN A 187 -2.16 17.31 -29.57
CA GLN A 187 -0.99 16.43 -29.63
C GLN A 187 -0.91 15.52 -28.39
N TRP A 188 -0.44 14.29 -28.61
CA TRP A 188 -0.23 13.33 -27.52
C TRP A 188 1.08 13.55 -26.77
N ASN A 189 2.08 14.13 -27.44
CA ASN A 189 3.42 14.31 -26.92
C ASN A 189 3.93 15.69 -27.30
N PHE A 190 4.22 16.52 -26.31
CA PHE A 190 4.83 17.85 -26.47
C PHE A 190 6.34 17.82 -26.13
N ASP A 191 6.90 16.64 -25.86
CA ASP A 191 8.26 16.47 -25.37
C ASP A 191 9.30 16.44 -26.50
N ALA A 192 8.85 16.35 -27.75
CA ALA A 192 9.75 16.30 -28.91
C ALA A 192 10.62 17.55 -29.00
N ASP A 193 10.06 18.72 -28.71
CA ASP A 193 10.75 20.00 -28.78
C ASP A 193 11.71 20.21 -27.58
N ASN A 194 11.51 19.45 -26.49
CA ASN A 194 12.37 19.50 -25.31
C ASN A 194 13.56 18.53 -25.38
N ARG A 195 13.62 17.69 -26.40
CA ARG A 195 14.70 16.70 -26.61
C ARG A 195 15.78 17.21 -27.54
N SER A 196 16.22 18.46 -27.39
CA SER A 196 17.40 18.95 -28.10
C SER A 196 18.65 18.25 -27.55
N ALA A 197 19.55 17.85 -28.46
CA ALA A 197 20.85 17.36 -28.05
C ALA A 197 21.59 18.44 -27.26
N TYR A 198 22.11 18.10 -26.09
CA TYR A 198 22.95 19.02 -25.34
C TYR A 198 24.22 19.30 -26.15
N PRO A 199 24.55 20.58 -26.48
CA PRO A 199 25.71 20.91 -27.32
C PRO A 199 27.05 20.67 -26.61
N LEU A 200 27.04 20.45 -25.31
CA LEU A 200 28.23 20.20 -24.49
C LEU A 200 28.00 18.96 -23.58
N SER A 201 29.00 18.10 -23.50
CA SER A 201 29.00 16.98 -22.60
C SER A 201 29.01 17.46 -21.14
N LEU A 202 28.04 17.05 -20.34
CA LEU A 202 28.01 17.30 -18.88
C LEU A 202 29.09 16.54 -18.11
N ILE A 203 29.90 15.70 -18.79
CA ILE A 203 31.00 14.92 -18.20
C ILE A 203 32.14 15.80 -17.70
N HIS A 204 32.21 17.06 -18.12
CA HIS A 204 33.27 18.00 -17.78
C HIS A 204 32.88 19.09 -16.76
N ILE A 205 31.75 18.91 -16.05
CA ILE A 205 31.37 19.78 -14.95
C ILE A 205 31.83 19.18 -13.63
#